data_6a55c0e9f4ba937535fd200200a67006
#
_entry.id   6a55c0e9f4ba937535fd200200a67006
#
_cell.length_a   1.000
_cell.length_b   1.000
_cell.length_c   1.000
_cell.angle_alpha   90.00
_cell.angle_beta   90.00
_cell.angle_gamma   90.00
#
_symmetry.space_group_name_H-M   'P 1'
#
loop_
_entity.id
_entity.type
_entity.pdbx_description
1 polymer ?
#
loop_
_entity_poly.entity_id
_entity_poly.type
_entity_poly.pdbx_seq_one_letter_code
_entity_poly.pdbx_strand_id
1 'polypeptide(L)'
;MHQELIRELAMITDEERRILEGKQEIDPQLYTEKKEMVVDSAKLLKKGKLIQVRPHTRFVHFPAHTHNYIEVIYMCQGTTTHIVNGNQVVLEQGDLLFLNQNAVQEILPAGEYDIAVNFIVLPEFFNTAFSMIGAEENQLKDFLVGALCGRDEETSYLYFHVADILPVQNLIENMVSMLIHGQENDPILQTTMGLLCMHLAYYTDRLNRGVQEKFDDMLLKESMEYIDSHFQHASLTELADKLHQSQYSLSRLLKEKTGETFREMVLNKRFYRAQELLTESDLPINDVILSVGYENTSYFHRKFKEKYNMTPRKYRISNK
;
A
#
# COMPACT_ATOMS: atom_id res chain seq x y z
N MET A 1 -5.26 19.47 -15.36
CA MET A 1 -4.06 20.10 -15.98
C MET A 1 -4.48 20.94 -17.17
N HIS A 2 -3.81 22.10 -17.39
CA HIS A 2 -4.10 23.02 -18.48
C HIS A 2 -3.85 22.37 -19.85
N GLN A 3 -4.73 22.63 -20.84
CA GLN A 3 -4.67 21.92 -22.14
C GLN A 3 -3.38 22.18 -22.93
N GLU A 4 -2.78 23.36 -22.82
CA GLU A 4 -1.49 23.67 -23.49
C GLU A 4 -0.37 22.80 -22.94
N LEU A 5 -0.31 22.63 -21.62
CA LEU A 5 0.70 21.80 -20.97
C LEU A 5 0.54 20.30 -21.35
N ILE A 6 -0.71 19.81 -21.44
CA ILE A 6 -0.97 18.47 -21.94
C ILE A 6 -0.50 18.29 -23.39
N ARG A 7 -0.75 19.28 -24.27
CA ARG A 7 -0.29 19.21 -25.66
C ARG A 7 1.23 19.16 -25.76
N GLU A 8 1.93 19.91 -24.92
CA GLU A 8 3.38 19.92 -24.86
C GLU A 8 3.93 18.57 -24.38
N LEU A 9 3.34 18.00 -23.32
CA LEU A 9 3.68 16.70 -22.79
C LEU A 9 3.34 15.53 -23.73
N ALA A 10 2.32 15.70 -24.59
CA ALA A 10 1.89 14.71 -25.57
C ALA A 10 2.83 14.61 -26.79
N MET A 11 3.76 15.57 -26.98
CA MET A 11 4.72 15.51 -28.07
C MET A 11 5.56 14.23 -27.99
N ILE A 12 5.72 13.59 -29.14
CA ILE A 12 6.52 12.36 -29.23
C ILE A 12 8.00 12.69 -29.01
N THR A 13 8.57 12.08 -28.00
CA THR A 13 9.99 12.22 -27.67
C THR A 13 10.88 11.52 -28.69
N ASP A 14 12.19 11.82 -28.71
CA ASP A 14 13.13 11.14 -29.61
C ASP A 14 13.26 9.62 -29.30
N GLU A 15 13.07 9.24 -28.03
CA GLU A 15 13.03 7.84 -27.63
C GLU A 15 11.78 7.15 -28.16
N GLU A 16 10.60 7.73 -27.97
CA GLU A 16 9.33 7.20 -28.48
C GLU A 16 9.30 7.10 -30.01
N ARG A 17 9.93 8.05 -30.71
CA ARG A 17 10.06 8.00 -32.17
C ARG A 17 10.85 6.77 -32.62
N ARG A 18 11.97 6.45 -31.95
CA ARG A 18 12.77 5.25 -32.25
C ARG A 18 12.00 3.97 -31.94
N ILE A 19 11.19 3.96 -30.89
CA ILE A 19 10.32 2.85 -30.53
C ILE A 19 9.28 2.60 -31.65
N LEU A 20 8.61 3.65 -32.10
CA LEU A 20 7.62 3.59 -33.17
C LEU A 20 8.23 3.20 -34.54
N GLU A 21 9.50 3.55 -34.79
CA GLU A 21 10.25 3.16 -35.99
C GLU A 21 10.73 1.69 -36.00
N GLY A 22 10.42 0.91 -34.94
CA GLY A 22 10.65 -0.54 -34.89
C GLY A 22 11.63 -1.04 -33.83
N LYS A 23 12.13 -0.20 -32.93
CA LYS A 23 12.80 -0.62 -31.71
C LYS A 23 11.73 -0.95 -30.67
N GLN A 24 11.33 -2.21 -30.59
CA GLN A 24 10.28 -2.67 -29.63
C GLN A 24 10.77 -2.75 -28.18
N GLU A 25 11.93 -2.20 -27.85
CA GLU A 25 12.55 -2.26 -26.54
C GLU A 25 13.11 -0.89 -26.16
N ILE A 26 13.15 -0.60 -24.87
CA ILE A 26 13.84 0.58 -24.33
C ILE A 26 15.35 0.49 -24.61
N ASP A 27 16.00 1.64 -24.67
CA ASP A 27 17.47 1.71 -24.71
C ASP A 27 18.03 1.79 -23.27
N PRO A 28 18.56 0.71 -22.68
CA PRO A 28 19.03 0.71 -21.31
C PRO A 28 20.12 1.75 -21.03
N GLN A 29 20.90 2.15 -22.06
CA GLN A 29 21.98 3.13 -21.89
C GLN A 29 21.48 4.54 -21.56
N LEU A 30 20.21 4.83 -21.84
CA LEU A 30 19.56 6.09 -21.43
C LEU A 30 19.30 6.14 -19.92
N TYR A 31 19.26 4.99 -19.25
CA TYR A 31 18.79 4.87 -17.88
C TYR A 31 19.87 4.38 -16.91
N THR A 32 20.78 3.50 -17.34
CA THR A 32 21.78 2.89 -16.45
C THR A 32 23.09 2.60 -17.19
N GLU A 33 24.19 2.54 -16.43
CA GLU A 33 25.48 2.00 -16.87
C GLU A 33 25.77 0.61 -16.26
N LYS A 34 24.88 0.14 -15.37
CA LYS A 34 25.04 -1.12 -14.66
C LYS A 34 24.40 -2.27 -15.42
N LYS A 35 24.84 -3.52 -15.10
CA LYS A 35 24.20 -4.74 -15.63
C LYS A 35 22.80 -4.94 -15.04
N GLU A 36 22.59 -4.55 -13.80
CA GLU A 36 21.30 -4.56 -13.14
C GLU A 36 20.51 -3.34 -13.59
N MET A 37 19.20 -3.52 -13.83
CA MET A 37 18.32 -2.44 -14.28
C MET A 37 17.97 -1.51 -13.11
N VAL A 38 18.93 -0.71 -12.68
CA VAL A 38 18.75 0.37 -11.71
C VAL A 38 18.78 1.68 -12.47
N VAL A 39 17.62 2.36 -12.57
CA VAL A 39 17.53 3.67 -13.22
C VAL A 39 18.29 4.69 -12.37
N ASP A 40 19.30 5.32 -12.99
CA ASP A 40 20.24 6.19 -12.29
C ASP A 40 19.85 7.67 -12.47
N SER A 41 19.63 8.35 -11.34
CA SER A 41 19.34 9.79 -11.30
C SER A 41 20.39 10.62 -12.03
N ALA A 42 21.66 10.19 -12.02
CA ALA A 42 22.75 10.90 -12.72
C ALA A 42 22.57 10.95 -14.25
N LYS A 43 21.82 10.03 -14.83
CA LYS A 43 21.45 10.03 -16.25
C LYS A 43 20.29 10.96 -16.56
N LEU A 44 19.43 11.21 -15.60
CA LEU A 44 18.14 11.89 -15.77
C LEU A 44 18.11 13.31 -15.22
N LEU A 45 18.90 13.60 -14.19
CA LEU A 45 18.98 14.91 -13.57
C LEU A 45 20.07 15.79 -14.22
N LYS A 46 19.77 17.06 -14.43
CA LYS A 46 20.79 18.06 -14.75
C LYS A 46 21.72 18.22 -13.55
N LYS A 47 23.01 18.48 -13.84
CA LYS A 47 24.04 18.62 -12.80
C LYS A 47 23.65 19.68 -11.75
N GLY A 48 23.68 19.27 -10.48
CA GLY A 48 23.37 20.14 -9.34
C GLY A 48 21.87 20.33 -9.06
N LYS A 49 20.98 19.65 -9.79
CA LYS A 49 19.54 19.67 -9.53
C LYS A 49 19.13 18.48 -8.64
N LEU A 50 18.17 18.73 -7.77
CA LEU A 50 17.59 17.72 -6.86
C LEU A 50 16.25 17.18 -7.36
N ILE A 51 15.66 17.82 -8.37
CA ILE A 51 14.40 17.45 -9.00
C ILE A 51 14.42 17.72 -10.49
N GLN A 52 13.79 16.84 -11.25
CA GLN A 52 13.52 17.02 -12.68
C GLN A 52 12.20 16.35 -13.01
N VAL A 53 11.51 16.82 -14.06
CA VAL A 53 10.34 16.14 -14.64
C VAL A 53 10.69 15.66 -16.05
N ARG A 54 10.14 14.51 -16.43
CA ARG A 54 10.19 14.00 -17.81
C ARG A 54 8.85 13.38 -18.19
N PRO A 55 8.47 13.41 -19.47
CA PRO A 55 7.33 12.62 -19.96
C PRO A 55 7.54 11.14 -19.66
N HIS A 56 6.48 10.46 -19.29
CA HIS A 56 6.45 9.00 -19.15
C HIS A 56 6.60 8.34 -20.52
N THR A 57 7.49 7.38 -20.67
CA THR A 57 7.75 6.71 -21.94
C THR A 57 6.59 5.82 -22.34
N ARG A 58 6.02 6.06 -23.54
CA ARG A 58 4.86 5.34 -24.07
C ARG A 58 5.29 4.27 -25.10
N PHE A 59 4.33 3.46 -25.57
CA PHE A 59 4.41 2.52 -26.70
C PHE A 59 5.32 1.31 -26.46
N VAL A 60 5.93 1.15 -25.32
CA VAL A 60 6.89 0.09 -25.05
C VAL A 60 6.69 -0.47 -23.65
N HIS A 61 6.99 -1.75 -23.49
CA HIS A 61 7.12 -2.38 -22.19
C HIS A 61 8.44 -1.95 -21.54
N PHE A 62 8.37 -1.40 -20.33
CA PHE A 62 9.54 -1.09 -19.54
C PHE A 62 9.76 -2.23 -18.52
N PRO A 63 10.86 -3.00 -18.61
CA PRO A 63 11.06 -4.19 -17.79
C PRO A 63 11.24 -3.84 -16.31
N ALA A 64 11.17 -4.85 -15.46
CA ALA A 64 11.34 -4.71 -14.02
C ALA A 64 12.66 -4.01 -13.68
N HIS A 65 12.58 -2.94 -12.90
CA HIS A 65 13.69 -2.08 -12.53
C HIS A 65 13.49 -1.45 -11.15
N THR A 66 14.55 -0.90 -10.60
CA THR A 66 14.54 -0.08 -9.40
C THR A 66 15.15 1.30 -9.70
N HIS A 67 15.13 2.20 -8.73
CA HIS A 67 15.67 3.55 -8.85
C HIS A 67 16.68 3.84 -7.74
N ASN A 68 17.61 4.77 -7.94
CA ASN A 68 18.43 5.31 -6.86
C ASN A 68 17.91 6.67 -6.33
N TYR A 69 16.62 6.98 -6.61
CA TYR A 69 15.92 8.20 -6.24
C TYR A 69 14.47 7.90 -5.86
N ILE A 70 13.72 8.89 -5.42
CA ILE A 70 12.26 8.79 -5.26
C ILE A 70 11.62 9.17 -6.59
N GLU A 71 10.86 8.26 -7.18
CA GLU A 71 10.04 8.57 -8.35
C GLU A 71 8.63 8.97 -7.91
N VAL A 72 8.11 10.07 -8.48
CA VAL A 72 6.70 10.45 -8.32
C VAL A 72 6.07 10.51 -9.70
N ILE A 73 5.11 9.64 -9.96
CA ILE A 73 4.39 9.60 -11.23
C ILE A 73 3.05 10.29 -11.04
N TYR A 74 2.74 11.21 -11.95
CA TYR A 74 1.44 11.87 -12.02
C TYR A 74 0.78 11.61 -13.36
N MET A 75 -0.45 11.12 -13.31
CA MET A 75 -1.24 10.82 -14.49
C MET A 75 -1.98 12.07 -14.98
N CYS A 76 -1.51 12.66 -16.08
CA CYS A 76 -2.06 13.91 -16.63
C CYS A 76 -3.34 13.66 -17.42
N GLN A 77 -3.40 12.57 -18.20
CA GLN A 77 -4.53 12.20 -19.04
C GLN A 77 -4.45 10.69 -19.38
N GLY A 78 -5.60 10.00 -19.47
CA GLY A 78 -5.67 8.59 -19.80
C GLY A 78 -5.34 7.69 -18.63
N THR A 79 -4.68 6.56 -18.88
CA THR A 79 -4.33 5.56 -17.86
C THR A 79 -2.98 4.92 -18.13
N THR A 80 -2.24 4.54 -17.09
CA THR A 80 -1.04 3.71 -17.19
C THR A 80 -1.11 2.56 -16.21
N THR A 81 -0.54 1.41 -16.59
CA THR A 81 -0.52 0.22 -15.75
C THR A 81 0.91 -0.11 -15.35
N HIS A 82 1.14 -0.18 -14.06
CA HIS A 82 2.40 -0.52 -13.44
C HIS A 82 2.27 -1.82 -12.66
N ILE A 83 3.34 -2.62 -12.60
CA ILE A 83 3.46 -3.75 -11.68
C ILE A 83 4.52 -3.37 -10.66
N VAL A 84 4.10 -3.09 -9.42
CA VAL A 84 5.00 -2.67 -8.35
C VAL A 84 5.08 -3.76 -7.30
N ASN A 85 6.27 -4.34 -7.12
CA ASN A 85 6.50 -5.49 -6.22
C ASN A 85 5.52 -6.64 -6.48
N GLY A 86 5.23 -6.92 -7.77
CA GLY A 86 4.28 -7.94 -8.20
C GLY A 86 2.79 -7.56 -8.07
N ASN A 87 2.46 -6.36 -7.60
CA ASN A 87 1.09 -5.86 -7.52
C ASN A 87 0.78 -4.95 -8.70
N GLN A 88 -0.36 -5.18 -9.36
CA GLN A 88 -0.81 -4.30 -10.43
C GLN A 88 -1.39 -3.02 -9.84
N VAL A 89 -0.90 -1.88 -10.32
CA VAL A 89 -1.37 -0.53 -9.99
C VAL A 89 -1.77 0.15 -11.30
N VAL A 90 -3.02 0.54 -11.42
CA VAL A 90 -3.53 1.29 -12.57
C VAL A 90 -3.69 2.73 -12.13
N LEU A 91 -2.94 3.63 -12.75
CA LEU A 91 -3.06 5.06 -12.54
C LEU A 91 -4.12 5.61 -13.50
N GLU A 92 -5.07 6.34 -12.95
CA GLU A 92 -6.07 7.10 -13.69
C GLU A 92 -5.75 8.60 -13.66
N GLN A 93 -6.37 9.35 -14.56
CA GLN A 93 -6.12 10.79 -14.64
C GLN A 93 -6.28 11.49 -13.29
N GLY A 94 -5.26 12.22 -12.85
CA GLY A 94 -5.21 12.95 -11.60
C GLY A 94 -4.60 12.18 -10.43
N ASP A 95 -4.25 10.92 -10.63
CA ASP A 95 -3.62 10.07 -9.62
C ASP A 95 -2.12 10.32 -9.47
N LEU A 96 -1.60 9.95 -8.29
CA LEU A 96 -0.19 10.03 -7.94
C LEU A 96 0.33 8.69 -7.43
N LEU A 97 1.48 8.28 -7.92
CA LEU A 97 2.24 7.12 -7.43
C LEU A 97 3.63 7.56 -6.99
N PHE A 98 3.96 7.33 -5.73
CA PHE A 98 5.30 7.52 -5.16
C PHE A 98 5.99 6.18 -5.05
N LEU A 99 7.24 6.11 -5.48
CA LEU A 99 8.09 4.92 -5.43
C LEU A 99 9.42 5.30 -4.78
N ASN A 100 9.87 4.53 -3.79
CA ASN A 100 11.21 4.69 -3.22
C ASN A 100 12.23 3.75 -3.90
N GLN A 101 13.47 3.77 -3.42
CA GLN A 101 14.56 3.00 -4.01
C GLN A 101 14.37 1.47 -3.90
N ASN A 102 13.50 0.99 -3.02
CA ASN A 102 13.23 -0.44 -2.77
C ASN A 102 12.06 -0.97 -3.63
N ALA A 103 11.34 -0.08 -4.31
CA ALA A 103 10.25 -0.48 -5.20
C ALA A 103 10.81 -1.11 -6.48
N VAL A 104 10.41 -2.33 -6.77
CA VAL A 104 10.63 -2.97 -8.09
C VAL A 104 9.42 -2.65 -8.94
N GLN A 105 9.63 -1.89 -10.00
CA GLN A 105 8.58 -1.45 -10.91
C GLN A 105 8.77 -2.06 -12.31
N GLU A 106 7.66 -2.49 -12.90
CA GLU A 106 7.53 -2.85 -14.31
C GLU A 106 6.38 -2.04 -14.90
N ILE A 107 6.51 -1.58 -16.16
CA ILE A 107 5.51 -0.70 -16.76
C ILE A 107 5.00 -1.34 -18.04
N LEU A 108 3.69 -1.53 -18.13
CA LEU A 108 3.05 -2.02 -19.34
C LEU A 108 2.97 -0.91 -20.40
N PRO A 109 2.92 -1.26 -21.70
CA PRO A 109 2.87 -0.26 -22.76
C PRO A 109 1.68 0.68 -22.62
N ALA A 110 1.94 1.98 -22.63
CA ALA A 110 0.95 3.03 -22.66
C ALA A 110 0.61 3.45 -24.10
N GLY A 111 -0.60 3.93 -24.33
CA GLY A 111 -1.06 4.41 -25.64
C GLY A 111 -0.69 5.86 -25.92
N GLU A 112 -1.05 6.32 -27.11
CA GLU A 112 -0.74 7.69 -27.58
C GLU A 112 -1.36 8.78 -26.68
N TYR A 113 -2.54 8.52 -26.12
CA TYR A 113 -3.30 9.48 -25.30
C TYR A 113 -3.11 9.28 -23.80
N ASP A 114 -2.25 8.34 -23.40
CA ASP A 114 -1.91 8.10 -22.01
C ASP A 114 -0.71 8.95 -21.62
N ILE A 115 -0.99 10.14 -21.11
CA ILE A 115 0.01 11.15 -20.81
C ILE A 115 0.27 11.18 -19.32
N ALA A 116 1.45 10.79 -18.92
CA ALA A 116 1.93 10.92 -17.55
C ALA A 116 3.28 11.63 -17.49
N VAL A 117 3.66 12.10 -16.33
CA VAL A 117 4.97 12.67 -16.03
C VAL A 117 5.61 11.95 -14.85
N ASN A 118 6.91 11.75 -14.94
CA ASN A 118 7.73 11.18 -13.89
C ASN A 118 8.60 12.30 -13.32
N PHE A 119 8.45 12.57 -12.01
CA PHE A 119 9.37 13.41 -11.27
C PHE A 119 10.50 12.52 -10.74
N ILE A 120 11.71 12.84 -11.08
CA ILE A 120 12.94 12.27 -10.57
C ILE A 120 13.39 13.16 -9.42
N VAL A 121 13.32 12.64 -8.18
CA VAL A 121 13.51 13.46 -6.98
C VAL A 121 14.55 12.81 -6.07
N LEU A 122 15.67 13.52 -5.83
CA LEU A 122 16.62 13.06 -4.82
C LEU A 122 16.01 13.22 -3.42
N PRO A 123 16.26 12.28 -2.49
CA PRO A 123 15.67 12.30 -1.15
C PRO A 123 15.86 13.64 -0.42
N GLU A 124 17.02 14.29 -0.60
CA GLU A 124 17.34 15.57 0.03
C GLU A 124 16.40 16.71 -0.36
N PHE A 125 15.73 16.62 -1.51
CA PHE A 125 14.74 17.60 -1.94
C PHE A 125 13.55 17.69 -0.97
N PHE A 126 13.20 16.57 -0.31
CA PHE A 126 12.09 16.51 0.62
C PHE A 126 12.37 17.10 2.02
N ASN A 127 13.57 17.63 2.29
CA ASN A 127 13.90 18.22 3.60
C ASN A 127 12.94 19.32 4.04
N THR A 128 12.52 20.18 3.09
CA THR A 128 11.51 21.22 3.35
C THR A 128 10.14 20.61 3.66
N ALA A 129 9.69 19.65 2.85
CA ALA A 129 8.44 18.92 3.08
C ALA A 129 8.42 18.26 4.47
N PHE A 130 9.52 17.65 4.86
CA PHE A 130 9.70 17.04 6.17
C PHE A 130 9.46 18.01 7.33
N SER A 131 10.02 19.23 7.21
CA SER A 131 9.85 20.26 8.23
C SER A 131 8.40 20.79 8.28
N MET A 132 7.67 20.72 7.17
CA MET A 132 6.31 21.23 7.03
C MET A 132 5.24 20.23 7.49
N ILE A 133 5.43 18.92 7.29
CA ILE A 133 4.44 17.87 7.67
C ILE A 133 4.24 17.79 9.19
N GLY A 134 5.19 18.30 9.99
CA GLY A 134 5.09 18.33 11.45
C GLY A 134 5.45 17.01 12.13
N ALA A 135 5.08 16.90 13.43
CA ALA A 135 5.46 15.76 14.27
C ALA A 135 4.49 14.58 14.20
N GLU A 136 3.31 14.74 13.59
CA GLU A 136 2.33 13.67 13.51
C GLU A 136 2.82 12.51 12.66
N GLU A 137 2.63 11.29 13.16
CA GLU A 137 2.96 10.06 12.44
C GLU A 137 1.91 9.83 11.33
N ASN A 138 2.40 9.64 10.10
CA ASN A 138 1.57 9.26 8.96
C ASN A 138 2.40 8.48 7.94
N GLN A 139 1.72 7.68 7.11
CA GLN A 139 2.36 6.78 6.14
C GLN A 139 3.27 7.50 5.15
N LEU A 140 2.90 8.72 4.70
CA LEU A 140 3.74 9.48 3.78
C LEU A 140 5.04 9.91 4.46
N LYS A 141 4.99 10.32 5.72
CA LYS A 141 6.17 10.68 6.50
C LYS A 141 7.09 9.47 6.68
N ASP A 142 6.53 8.32 7.06
CA ASP A 142 7.29 7.08 7.24
C ASP A 142 7.96 6.65 5.93
N PHE A 143 7.22 6.69 4.82
CA PHE A 143 7.75 6.45 3.48
C PHE A 143 8.94 7.38 3.13
N LEU A 144 8.80 8.70 3.38
CA LEU A 144 9.86 9.66 3.11
C LEU A 144 11.07 9.48 4.03
N VAL A 145 10.84 9.13 5.32
CA VAL A 145 11.93 8.78 6.28
C VAL A 145 12.69 7.56 5.81
N GLY A 146 11.98 6.50 5.43
CA GLY A 146 12.59 5.29 4.90
C GLY A 146 13.46 5.56 3.69
N ALA A 147 12.96 6.35 2.74
CA ALA A 147 13.70 6.75 1.55
C ALA A 147 14.95 7.61 1.86
N LEU A 148 14.88 8.50 2.86
CA LEU A 148 16.01 9.33 3.29
C LEU A 148 17.07 8.55 4.07
N CYS A 149 16.64 7.59 4.90
CA CYS A 149 17.51 6.82 5.77
C CYS A 149 18.06 5.55 5.11
N GLY A 150 17.61 5.20 3.91
CA GLY A 150 17.98 3.96 3.22
C GLY A 150 17.56 2.70 4.00
N ARG A 151 16.45 2.78 4.76
CA ARG A 151 15.93 1.65 5.51
C ARG A 151 15.03 0.82 4.62
N ASP A 152 15.11 -0.50 4.72
CA ASP A 152 14.13 -1.43 4.19
C ASP A 152 12.86 -1.31 5.06
N GLU A 153 12.00 -0.36 4.72
CA GLU A 153 10.69 -0.24 5.35
C GLU A 153 9.65 -1.03 4.54
N GLU A 154 8.61 -1.50 5.22
CA GLU A 154 7.53 -2.32 4.65
C GLU A 154 6.82 -1.62 3.48
N THR A 155 6.85 -0.28 3.44
CA THR A 155 6.18 0.52 2.41
C THR A 155 7.17 1.06 1.38
N SER A 156 7.25 0.41 0.22
CA SER A 156 8.12 0.84 -0.89
C SER A 156 7.42 1.77 -1.89
N TYR A 157 6.09 1.86 -1.86
CA TYR A 157 5.30 2.77 -2.70
C TYR A 157 4.01 3.25 -2.04
N LEU A 158 3.53 4.42 -2.46
CA LEU A 158 2.25 4.99 -2.05
C LEU A 158 1.46 5.42 -3.29
N TYR A 159 0.19 5.06 -3.35
CA TYR A 159 -0.70 5.38 -4.46
C TYR A 159 -1.91 6.19 -3.97
N PHE A 160 -2.09 7.40 -4.50
CA PHE A 160 -3.12 8.35 -4.09
C PHE A 160 -4.12 8.62 -5.21
N HIS A 161 -5.40 8.41 -4.93
CA HIS A 161 -6.52 8.84 -5.77
C HIS A 161 -6.94 10.26 -5.37
N VAL A 162 -6.43 11.26 -6.06
CA VAL A 162 -6.60 12.68 -5.70
C VAL A 162 -7.10 13.56 -6.85
N ALA A 163 -7.70 12.95 -7.88
CA ALA A 163 -8.19 13.64 -9.06
C ALA A 163 -9.21 14.75 -8.74
N ASP A 164 -10.03 14.57 -7.72
CA ASP A 164 -11.06 15.49 -7.26
C ASP A 164 -10.56 16.55 -6.26
N ILE A 165 -9.28 16.51 -5.88
CA ILE A 165 -8.68 17.42 -4.89
C ILE A 165 -7.96 18.57 -5.60
N LEU A 166 -8.70 19.61 -5.93
CA LEU A 166 -8.20 20.77 -6.70
C LEU A 166 -6.89 21.37 -6.17
N PRO A 167 -6.67 21.55 -4.86
CA PRO A 167 -5.39 22.05 -4.35
C PRO A 167 -4.20 21.17 -4.74
N VAL A 168 -4.36 19.83 -4.66
CA VAL A 168 -3.32 18.88 -5.06
C VAL A 168 -3.04 19.00 -6.55
N GLN A 169 -4.08 19.01 -7.37
CA GLN A 169 -3.96 19.13 -8.83
C GLN A 169 -3.24 20.43 -9.24
N ASN A 170 -3.58 21.55 -8.62
CA ASN A 170 -2.95 22.85 -8.90
C ASN A 170 -1.46 22.88 -8.50
N LEU A 171 -1.09 22.30 -7.35
CA LEU A 171 0.30 22.25 -6.90
C LEU A 171 1.17 21.42 -7.86
N ILE A 172 0.65 20.29 -8.33
CA ILE A 172 1.36 19.45 -9.31
C ILE A 172 1.50 20.17 -10.64
N GLU A 173 0.43 20.75 -11.15
CA GLU A 173 0.46 21.51 -12.42
C GLU A 173 1.47 22.64 -12.38
N ASN A 174 1.54 23.40 -11.27
CA ASN A 174 2.53 24.46 -11.09
C ASN A 174 3.96 23.89 -11.13
N MET A 175 4.24 22.77 -10.46
CA MET A 175 5.58 22.16 -10.46
C MET A 175 5.95 21.65 -11.86
N VAL A 176 5.03 20.97 -12.54
CA VAL A 176 5.25 20.47 -13.92
C VAL A 176 5.55 21.64 -14.85
N SER A 177 4.73 22.71 -14.82
CA SER A 177 4.92 23.91 -15.64
C SER A 177 6.29 24.56 -15.41
N MET A 178 6.67 24.77 -14.14
CA MET A 178 7.96 25.38 -13.81
C MET A 178 9.15 24.53 -14.30
N LEU A 179 9.09 23.20 -14.14
CA LEU A 179 10.17 22.29 -14.51
C LEU A 179 10.30 22.14 -16.02
N ILE A 180 9.20 22.13 -16.77
CA ILE A 180 9.22 22.02 -18.25
C ILE A 180 9.73 23.30 -18.88
N HIS A 181 9.26 24.46 -18.41
CA HIS A 181 9.64 25.76 -19.00
C HIS A 181 10.99 26.29 -18.50
N GLY A 182 11.71 25.53 -17.68
CA GLY A 182 13.02 25.93 -17.16
C GLY A 182 12.99 27.12 -16.20
N GLN A 183 11.82 27.46 -15.65
CA GLN A 183 11.64 28.50 -14.63
C GLN A 183 11.93 27.94 -13.22
N GLU A 184 12.96 27.13 -13.12
CA GLU A 184 13.30 26.41 -11.92
C GLU A 184 13.76 27.37 -10.81
N ASN A 185 12.96 27.47 -9.75
CA ASN A 185 13.29 28.14 -8.50
C ASN A 185 13.20 27.09 -7.38
N ASP A 186 14.36 26.61 -6.93
CA ASP A 186 14.43 25.49 -5.97
C ASP A 186 13.67 25.76 -4.67
N PRO A 187 13.71 26.94 -4.02
CA PRO A 187 12.88 27.28 -2.87
C PRO A 187 11.37 27.20 -3.14
N ILE A 188 10.92 27.67 -4.31
CA ILE A 188 9.49 27.60 -4.67
C ILE A 188 9.09 26.14 -4.89
N LEU A 189 9.88 25.37 -5.64
CA LEU A 189 9.61 23.96 -5.91
C LEU A 189 9.59 23.13 -4.62
N GLN A 190 10.56 23.34 -3.70
CA GLN A 190 10.61 22.65 -2.41
C GLN A 190 9.40 22.99 -1.52
N THR A 191 9.01 24.27 -1.49
CA THR A 191 7.84 24.72 -0.72
C THR A 191 6.55 24.14 -1.32
N THR A 192 6.42 24.16 -2.67
CA THR A 192 5.27 23.58 -3.37
C THR A 192 5.16 22.07 -3.12
N MET A 193 6.28 21.34 -3.15
CA MET A 193 6.33 19.93 -2.76
C MET A 193 5.95 19.75 -1.30
N GLY A 194 6.40 20.61 -0.40
CA GLY A 194 6.01 20.59 1.01
C GLY A 194 4.52 20.77 1.21
N LEU A 195 3.90 21.72 0.52
CA LEU A 195 2.44 21.92 0.52
C LEU A 195 1.70 20.71 -0.06
N LEU A 196 2.20 20.13 -1.15
CA LEU A 196 1.66 18.91 -1.73
C LEU A 196 1.68 17.77 -0.70
N CYS A 197 2.82 17.53 -0.06
CA CYS A 197 2.96 16.50 0.97
C CYS A 197 2.03 16.75 2.18
N MET A 198 1.85 18.00 2.60
CA MET A 198 0.88 18.34 3.67
C MET A 198 -0.56 18.01 3.26
N HIS A 199 -0.95 18.34 2.03
CA HIS A 199 -2.27 17.96 1.52
C HIS A 199 -2.43 16.45 1.46
N LEU A 200 -1.46 15.71 0.92
CA LEU A 200 -1.52 14.24 0.85
C LEU A 200 -1.56 13.60 2.25
N ALA A 201 -0.83 14.16 3.22
CA ALA A 201 -0.90 13.71 4.62
C ALA A 201 -2.27 13.97 5.25
N TYR A 202 -2.97 15.03 4.86
CA TYR A 202 -4.34 15.32 5.30
C TYR A 202 -5.38 14.38 4.67
N TYR A 203 -5.19 14.01 3.38
CA TYR A 203 -6.09 13.13 2.63
C TYR A 203 -5.61 11.66 2.64
N THR A 204 -5.24 11.14 3.81
CA THR A 204 -4.79 9.74 3.95
C THR A 204 -5.86 8.71 3.60
N ASP A 205 -7.14 9.08 3.65
CA ASP A 205 -8.28 8.28 3.18
C ASP A 205 -8.27 8.03 1.65
N ARG A 206 -7.54 8.86 0.91
CA ARG A 206 -7.36 8.75 -0.55
C ARG A 206 -6.17 7.88 -0.95
N LEU A 207 -5.38 7.45 0.02
CA LEU A 207 -4.33 6.47 -0.22
C LEU A 207 -4.97 5.14 -0.63
N ASN A 208 -4.61 4.62 -1.79
CA ASN A 208 -5.13 3.33 -2.23
C ASN A 208 -4.57 2.23 -1.32
N ARG A 209 -5.47 1.67 -0.53
CA ARG A 209 -5.22 0.59 0.41
C ARG A 209 -5.04 -0.78 -0.27
N GLY A 210 -4.91 -0.86 -1.59
CA GLY A 210 -4.88 -2.13 -2.29
C GLY A 210 -3.77 -3.08 -1.82
N VAL A 211 -2.63 -2.55 -1.39
CA VAL A 211 -1.58 -3.34 -0.71
C VAL A 211 -1.94 -3.56 0.74
N GLN A 212 -2.43 -2.53 1.40
CA GLN A 212 -2.87 -2.62 2.78
C GLN A 212 -4.08 -3.57 2.91
N GLU A 213 -5.04 -3.51 1.99
CA GLU A 213 -6.18 -4.46 1.98
C GLU A 213 -5.73 -5.90 1.78
N LYS A 214 -4.81 -6.17 0.84
CA LYS A 214 -4.25 -7.52 0.65
C LYS A 214 -3.46 -7.98 1.86
N PHE A 215 -2.68 -7.08 2.47
CA PHE A 215 -1.93 -7.36 3.69
C PHE A 215 -2.89 -7.58 4.87
N ASP A 216 -3.89 -6.74 5.04
CA ASP A 216 -4.94 -6.87 6.05
C ASP A 216 -5.73 -8.17 5.87
N ASP A 217 -6.06 -8.55 4.64
CA ASP A 217 -6.75 -9.81 4.32
C ASP A 217 -5.84 -11.02 4.60
N MET A 218 -4.53 -10.91 4.35
CA MET A 218 -3.55 -11.92 4.72
C MET A 218 -3.47 -12.04 6.26
N LEU A 219 -3.36 -10.93 6.98
CA LEU A 219 -3.34 -10.93 8.44
C LEU A 219 -4.63 -11.51 9.02
N LEU A 220 -5.78 -11.19 8.43
CA LEU A 220 -7.07 -11.75 8.82
C LEU A 220 -7.09 -13.27 8.61
N LYS A 221 -6.69 -13.74 7.44
CA LYS A 221 -6.61 -15.17 7.10
C LYS A 221 -5.70 -15.92 8.07
N GLU A 222 -4.48 -15.46 8.27
CA GLU A 222 -3.52 -16.06 9.21
C GLU A 222 -4.06 -16.06 10.65
N SER A 223 -4.78 -14.99 11.05
CA SER A 223 -5.41 -14.92 12.38
C SER A 223 -6.53 -15.94 12.54
N MET A 224 -7.35 -16.14 11.50
CA MET A 224 -8.40 -17.15 11.52
C MET A 224 -7.82 -18.57 11.56
N GLU A 225 -6.79 -18.86 10.77
CA GLU A 225 -6.09 -20.15 10.77
C GLU A 225 -5.42 -20.43 12.13
N TYR A 226 -4.83 -19.40 12.76
CA TYR A 226 -4.28 -19.53 14.11
C TYR A 226 -5.38 -19.83 15.15
N ILE A 227 -6.50 -19.11 15.13
CA ILE A 227 -7.63 -19.37 16.03
C ILE A 227 -8.16 -20.79 15.80
N ASP A 228 -8.29 -21.22 14.55
CA ASP A 228 -8.78 -22.54 14.20
C ASP A 228 -7.90 -23.68 14.73
N SER A 229 -6.60 -23.48 14.71
CA SER A 229 -5.63 -24.50 15.17
C SER A 229 -5.28 -24.41 16.66
N HIS A 230 -5.43 -23.24 17.30
CA HIS A 230 -4.99 -22.98 18.69
C HIS A 230 -6.10 -22.53 19.63
N PHE A 231 -7.39 -22.64 19.25
CA PHE A 231 -8.53 -22.09 20.01
C PHE A 231 -8.54 -22.45 21.50
N GLN A 232 -7.97 -23.59 21.89
CA GLN A 232 -7.89 -24.01 23.30
C GLN A 232 -7.05 -23.08 24.17
N HIS A 233 -5.96 -22.53 23.61
CA HIS A 233 -4.97 -21.71 24.32
C HIS A 233 -4.61 -20.43 23.56
N ALA A 234 -5.44 -20.03 22.58
CA ALA A 234 -5.16 -18.87 21.71
C ALA A 234 -4.89 -17.60 22.50
N SER A 235 -3.78 -16.94 22.16
CA SER A 235 -3.31 -15.69 22.76
C SER A 235 -3.10 -14.62 21.69
N LEU A 236 -3.68 -13.44 21.89
CA LEU A 236 -3.47 -12.29 20.99
C LEU A 236 -1.99 -11.85 20.99
N THR A 237 -1.31 -11.96 22.12
CA THR A 237 0.11 -11.62 22.23
C THR A 237 0.95 -12.53 21.35
N GLU A 238 0.76 -13.85 21.47
CA GLU A 238 1.48 -14.84 20.66
C GLU A 238 1.19 -14.68 19.16
N LEU A 239 -0.06 -14.41 18.79
CA LEU A 239 -0.45 -14.17 17.40
C LEU A 239 0.19 -12.89 16.87
N ALA A 240 0.18 -11.81 17.64
CA ALA A 240 0.79 -10.53 17.26
C ALA A 240 2.31 -10.67 17.06
N ASP A 241 3.00 -11.38 17.97
CA ASP A 241 4.43 -11.67 17.85
C ASP A 241 4.73 -12.53 16.60
N LYS A 242 3.90 -13.55 16.33
CA LYS A 242 4.03 -14.42 15.14
C LYS A 242 3.88 -13.65 13.84
N LEU A 243 2.96 -12.68 13.80
CA LEU A 243 2.66 -11.86 12.62
C LEU A 243 3.48 -10.57 12.56
N HIS A 244 4.42 -10.38 13.49
CA HIS A 244 5.22 -9.15 13.61
C HIS A 244 4.37 -7.87 13.66
N GLN A 245 3.21 -7.95 14.36
CA GLN A 245 2.29 -6.83 14.50
C GLN A 245 2.18 -6.39 15.97
N SER A 246 1.77 -5.13 16.20
CA SER A 246 1.37 -4.74 17.55
C SER A 246 0.00 -5.35 17.90
N GLN A 247 -0.20 -5.72 19.17
CA GLN A 247 -1.49 -6.23 19.65
C GLN A 247 -2.63 -5.23 19.40
N TYR A 248 -2.35 -3.94 19.51
CA TYR A 248 -3.31 -2.88 19.25
C TYR A 248 -3.73 -2.85 17.78
N SER A 249 -2.77 -2.85 16.86
CA SER A 249 -3.03 -2.84 15.41
C SER A 249 -3.83 -4.06 14.99
N LEU A 250 -3.38 -5.26 15.42
CA LEU A 250 -4.05 -6.52 15.08
C LEU A 250 -5.46 -6.62 15.68
N SER A 251 -5.65 -6.20 16.93
CA SER A 251 -6.98 -6.17 17.57
C SER A 251 -7.95 -5.23 16.86
N ARG A 252 -7.46 -4.06 16.42
CA ARG A 252 -8.26 -3.10 15.66
C ARG A 252 -8.64 -3.66 14.29
N LEU A 253 -7.67 -4.22 13.56
CA LEU A 253 -7.90 -4.85 12.26
C LEU A 253 -8.98 -5.94 12.32
N LEU A 254 -8.84 -6.88 13.28
CA LEU A 254 -9.81 -7.96 13.45
C LEU A 254 -11.21 -7.41 13.73
N LYS A 255 -11.33 -6.40 14.60
CA LYS A 255 -12.60 -5.78 14.93
C LYS A 255 -13.22 -5.03 13.73
N GLU A 256 -12.41 -4.32 12.94
CA GLU A 256 -12.85 -3.60 11.74
C GLU A 256 -13.30 -4.56 10.63
N LYS A 257 -12.54 -5.64 10.39
CA LYS A 257 -12.82 -6.60 9.30
C LYS A 257 -13.94 -7.60 9.62
N THR A 258 -14.07 -8.03 10.88
CA THR A 258 -15.02 -9.10 11.26
C THR A 258 -16.21 -8.61 12.11
N GLY A 259 -16.14 -7.41 12.65
CA GLY A 259 -17.09 -6.94 13.65
C GLY A 259 -16.86 -7.53 15.05
N GLU A 260 -15.96 -8.49 15.22
CA GLU A 260 -15.71 -9.22 16.46
C GLU A 260 -14.30 -8.94 17.01
N THR A 261 -14.16 -8.91 18.33
CA THR A 261 -12.83 -8.90 18.96
C THR A 261 -12.18 -10.26 18.87
N PHE A 262 -10.85 -10.33 18.93
CA PHE A 262 -10.11 -11.61 19.00
C PHE A 262 -10.69 -12.57 20.06
N ARG A 263 -11.03 -12.04 21.24
CA ARG A 263 -11.61 -12.83 22.32
C ARG A 263 -12.98 -13.40 21.95
N GLU A 264 -13.83 -12.64 21.27
CA GLU A 264 -15.13 -13.10 20.77
C GLU A 264 -14.97 -14.17 19.70
N MET A 265 -14.02 -14.01 18.78
CA MET A 265 -13.71 -15.01 17.75
C MET A 265 -13.26 -16.34 18.37
N VAL A 266 -12.33 -16.31 19.32
CA VAL A 266 -11.89 -17.52 20.06
C VAL A 266 -13.04 -18.18 20.81
N LEU A 267 -13.87 -17.38 21.49
CA LEU A 267 -15.05 -17.87 22.22
C LEU A 267 -16.04 -18.55 21.28
N ASN A 268 -16.30 -17.93 20.12
CA ASN A 268 -17.19 -18.48 19.09
C ASN A 268 -16.66 -19.81 18.55
N LYS A 269 -15.36 -19.91 18.27
CA LYS A 269 -14.72 -21.15 17.81
C LYS A 269 -14.82 -22.26 18.85
N ARG A 270 -14.55 -21.96 20.13
CA ARG A 270 -14.70 -22.95 21.23
C ARG A 270 -16.12 -23.47 21.34
N PHE A 271 -17.13 -22.60 21.22
CA PHE A 271 -18.51 -23.02 21.25
C PHE A 271 -18.91 -23.86 20.05
N TYR A 272 -18.45 -23.48 18.86
CA TYR A 272 -18.68 -24.26 17.64
C TYR A 272 -18.13 -25.68 17.80
N ARG A 273 -16.88 -25.82 18.24
CA ARG A 273 -16.27 -27.15 18.50
C ARG A 273 -16.98 -27.93 19.61
N ALA A 274 -17.49 -27.24 20.65
CA ALA A 274 -18.29 -27.87 21.68
C ALA A 274 -19.61 -28.43 21.12
N GLN A 275 -20.28 -27.72 20.21
CA GLN A 275 -21.49 -28.21 19.55
C GLN A 275 -21.20 -29.48 18.74
N GLU A 276 -20.15 -29.48 17.91
CA GLU A 276 -19.74 -30.68 17.16
C GLU A 276 -19.52 -31.90 18.10
N LEU A 277 -18.71 -31.70 19.14
CA LEU A 277 -18.45 -32.77 20.09
C LEU A 277 -19.70 -33.22 20.87
N LEU A 278 -20.62 -32.32 21.16
CA LEU A 278 -21.88 -32.67 21.82
C LEU A 278 -22.80 -33.50 20.93
N THR A 279 -22.77 -33.28 19.61
CA THR A 279 -23.66 -33.99 18.65
C THR A 279 -23.03 -35.25 18.07
N GLU A 280 -21.72 -35.22 17.83
CA GLU A 280 -21.00 -36.27 17.09
C GLU A 280 -20.28 -37.26 17.98
N SER A 281 -20.20 -37.03 19.32
CA SER A 281 -19.51 -37.93 20.25
C SER A 281 -20.34 -38.24 21.48
N ASP A 282 -19.94 -39.34 22.15
CA ASP A 282 -20.49 -39.74 23.45
C ASP A 282 -19.64 -39.28 24.65
N LEU A 283 -18.67 -38.39 24.42
CA LEU A 283 -17.82 -37.85 25.48
C LEU A 283 -18.64 -37.25 26.63
N PRO A 284 -18.26 -37.48 27.89
CA PRO A 284 -18.86 -36.77 29.02
C PRO A 284 -18.83 -35.26 28.80
N ILE A 285 -19.89 -34.55 29.21
CA ILE A 285 -20.00 -33.09 28.98
C ILE A 285 -18.81 -32.35 29.58
N ASN A 286 -18.32 -32.78 30.74
CA ASN A 286 -17.13 -32.16 31.35
C ASN A 286 -15.88 -32.31 30.49
N ASP A 287 -15.72 -33.48 29.85
CA ASP A 287 -14.58 -33.74 28.96
C ASP A 287 -14.68 -32.91 27.69
N VAL A 288 -15.88 -32.71 27.15
CA VAL A 288 -16.13 -31.75 26.05
C VAL A 288 -15.73 -30.33 26.47
N ILE A 289 -16.12 -29.88 27.66
CA ILE A 289 -15.79 -28.55 28.18
C ILE A 289 -14.26 -28.34 28.27
N LEU A 290 -13.57 -29.33 28.85
CA LEU A 290 -12.10 -29.30 28.97
C LEU A 290 -11.42 -29.34 27.60
N SER A 291 -11.90 -30.17 26.67
CA SER A 291 -11.32 -30.31 25.33
C SER A 291 -11.45 -29.07 24.48
N VAL A 292 -12.37 -28.16 24.77
CA VAL A 292 -12.51 -26.90 24.07
C VAL A 292 -11.82 -25.73 24.81
N GLY A 293 -11.01 -26.02 25.83
CA GLY A 293 -10.15 -25.02 26.49
C GLY A 293 -10.83 -24.24 27.60
N TYR A 294 -11.84 -24.82 28.28
CA TYR A 294 -12.43 -24.24 29.49
C TYR A 294 -12.05 -25.03 30.74
N GLU A 295 -11.37 -24.38 31.66
CA GLU A 295 -11.09 -24.94 33.00
C GLU A 295 -12.29 -24.79 33.95
N ASN A 296 -13.05 -23.69 33.79
CA ASN A 296 -14.24 -23.42 34.64
C ASN A 296 -15.52 -23.88 33.93
N THR A 297 -16.00 -25.08 34.33
CA THR A 297 -17.19 -25.70 33.78
C THR A 297 -18.47 -24.87 34.05
N SER A 298 -18.57 -24.23 35.23
CA SER A 298 -19.73 -23.39 35.58
C SER A 298 -19.84 -22.17 34.69
N TYR A 299 -18.69 -21.54 34.36
CA TYR A 299 -18.63 -20.41 33.40
C TYR A 299 -19.07 -20.84 32.01
N PHE A 300 -18.58 -22.00 31.53
CA PHE A 300 -19.00 -22.55 30.24
C PHE A 300 -20.51 -22.81 30.19
N HIS A 301 -21.08 -23.49 31.19
CA HIS A 301 -22.51 -23.79 31.24
C HIS A 301 -23.38 -22.51 31.14
N ARG A 302 -22.99 -21.47 31.88
CA ARG A 302 -23.68 -20.16 31.84
C ARG A 302 -23.61 -19.54 30.45
N LYS A 303 -22.41 -19.44 29.88
CA LYS A 303 -22.18 -18.80 28.56
C LYS A 303 -22.82 -19.63 27.43
N PHE A 304 -22.78 -20.93 27.49
CA PHE A 304 -23.45 -21.79 26.51
C PHE A 304 -24.96 -21.57 26.55
N LYS A 305 -25.55 -21.52 27.79
CA LYS A 305 -26.98 -21.25 27.93
C LYS A 305 -27.37 -19.85 27.47
N GLU A 306 -26.54 -18.84 27.73
CA GLU A 306 -26.76 -17.48 27.22
C GLU A 306 -26.80 -17.46 25.69
N LYS A 307 -25.89 -18.18 25.02
CA LYS A 307 -25.77 -18.20 23.55
C LYS A 307 -26.84 -19.04 22.85
N TYR A 308 -27.16 -20.22 23.39
CA TYR A 308 -28.03 -21.20 22.72
C TYR A 308 -29.39 -21.39 23.40
N ASN A 309 -29.71 -20.60 24.43
CA ASN A 309 -30.93 -20.69 25.22
C ASN A 309 -31.20 -22.07 25.83
N MET A 310 -30.19 -22.95 25.89
CA MET A 310 -30.30 -24.29 26.49
C MET A 310 -28.96 -24.76 27.09
N THR A 311 -29.04 -25.67 28.02
CA THR A 311 -27.83 -26.29 28.62
C THR A 311 -27.15 -27.24 27.63
N PRO A 312 -25.83 -27.47 27.73
CA PRO A 312 -25.11 -28.43 26.89
C PRO A 312 -25.77 -29.85 26.87
N ARG A 313 -26.30 -30.30 28.01
CA ARG A 313 -27.02 -31.56 28.09
C ARG A 313 -28.33 -31.58 27.28
N LYS A 314 -29.12 -30.51 27.37
CA LYS A 314 -30.33 -30.34 26.57
C LYS A 314 -29.99 -30.25 25.08
N TYR A 315 -28.95 -29.49 24.74
CA TYR A 315 -28.47 -29.34 23.38
C TYR A 315 -28.11 -30.72 22.76
N ARG A 316 -27.36 -31.55 23.47
CA ARG A 316 -27.03 -32.90 23.03
C ARG A 316 -28.28 -33.73 22.76
N ILE A 317 -29.26 -33.74 23.69
CA ILE A 317 -30.47 -34.55 23.55
C ILE A 317 -31.36 -34.08 22.39
N SER A 318 -31.36 -32.81 22.12
CA SER A 318 -32.23 -32.22 21.05
C SER A 318 -31.61 -32.29 19.66
N ASN A 319 -30.29 -32.51 19.53
CA ASN A 319 -29.57 -32.44 18.24
C ASN A 319 -28.79 -33.74 17.94
N LYS A 320 -28.90 -34.77 18.75
CA LYS A 320 -28.42 -36.13 18.53
C LYS A 320 -29.59 -37.05 18.17
#